data_b73dec48b8bcced7673115972dd60243
#
_entry.id   b73dec48b8bcced7673115972dd60243
#
_cell.length_a   1.000
_cell.length_b   1.000
_cell.length_c   1.000
_cell.angle_alpha   90.00
_cell.angle_beta   90.00
_cell.angle_gamma   90.00
#
_symmetry.space_group_name_H-M   'P 1'
#
loop_
_entity.id
_entity.type
_entity.pdbx_description
1 polymer ?
#
loop_
_entity_poly.entity_id
_entity_poly.type
_entity_poly.pdbx_seq_one_letter_code
_entity_poly.pdbx_strand_id
1 'polypeptide(L)'
;MPPPLDDDLAGEMASIMTELEAMYGNGTHCFSEDDCYDLEAFENIIDNSRDADELLRAWSGWREIGKPMKEKYLRMVDIGNKGAQDLGFEGLSDLWFSQYDMPASEFSETVDKVYEDLKPLYEGLQCHVRAELNDFYGDDIVPNEGSIP
;
A
#
# COMPACT_ATOMS: atom_id res chain seq x y z
N MET A 1 -13.32 -3.44 10.13
CA MET A 1 -13.11 -4.80 10.70
C MET A 1 -14.04 -4.97 11.89
N PRO A 2 -14.73 -6.12 12.05
CA PRO A 2 -15.53 -6.35 13.23
C PRO A 2 -14.64 -6.54 14.45
N PRO A 3 -14.97 -5.95 15.61
CA PRO A 3 -14.27 -6.25 16.83
C PRO A 3 -14.57 -7.70 17.25
N PRO A 4 -13.63 -8.41 17.90
CA PRO A 4 -13.91 -9.70 18.51
C PRO A 4 -14.88 -9.56 19.69
N LEU A 5 -15.50 -10.68 20.09
CA LEU A 5 -16.41 -10.72 21.25
C LEU A 5 -15.66 -10.56 22.59
N ASP A 6 -14.36 -10.77 22.59
CA ASP A 6 -13.48 -10.54 23.75
C ASP A 6 -13.20 -9.05 23.89
N ASP A 7 -13.63 -8.45 25.01
CA ASP A 7 -13.52 -7.02 25.27
C ASP A 7 -12.06 -6.54 25.34
N ASP A 8 -11.13 -7.36 25.83
CA ASP A 8 -9.71 -7.03 25.91
C ASP A 8 -9.10 -6.96 24.52
N LEU A 9 -9.41 -7.92 23.64
CA LEU A 9 -8.96 -7.91 22.25
C LEU A 9 -9.61 -6.77 21.45
N ALA A 10 -10.86 -6.46 21.70
CA ALA A 10 -11.53 -5.32 21.06
C ALA A 10 -10.88 -3.99 21.47
N GLY A 11 -10.52 -3.83 22.75
CA GLY A 11 -9.78 -2.68 23.25
C GLY A 11 -8.37 -2.59 22.64
N GLU A 12 -7.64 -3.72 22.57
CA GLU A 12 -6.33 -3.79 21.94
C GLU A 12 -6.40 -3.37 20.44
N MET A 13 -7.39 -3.88 19.71
CA MET A 13 -7.60 -3.52 18.31
C MET A 13 -7.81 -2.03 18.11
N ALA A 14 -8.68 -1.41 18.92
CA ALA A 14 -8.93 0.03 18.86
C ALA A 14 -7.67 0.85 19.16
N SER A 15 -6.85 0.42 20.15
CA SER A 15 -5.57 1.05 20.47
C SER A 15 -4.60 0.96 19.31
N ILE A 16 -4.42 -0.24 18.73
CA ILE A 16 -3.52 -0.46 17.59
C ILE A 16 -3.93 0.39 16.37
N MET A 17 -5.22 0.46 16.06
CA MET A 17 -5.72 1.27 14.94
C MET A 17 -5.38 2.75 15.14
N THR A 18 -5.64 3.29 16.33
CA THR A 18 -5.29 4.67 16.67
C THR A 18 -3.78 4.92 16.61
N GLU A 19 -2.98 3.98 17.13
CA GLU A 19 -1.52 4.08 17.05
C GLU A 19 -0.99 4.05 15.63
N LEU A 20 -1.53 3.19 14.75
CA LEU A 20 -1.14 3.12 13.34
C LEU A 20 -1.48 4.42 12.61
N GLU A 21 -2.65 4.98 12.84
CA GLU A 21 -3.05 6.28 12.29
C GLU A 21 -2.11 7.40 12.77
N ALA A 22 -1.80 7.42 14.07
CA ALA A 22 -0.89 8.41 14.64
C ALA A 22 0.55 8.24 14.11
N MET A 23 1.05 7.00 14.00
CA MET A 23 2.39 6.71 13.45
C MET A 23 2.53 7.16 12.00
N TYR A 24 1.48 6.96 11.19
CA TYR A 24 1.50 7.39 9.79
C TYR A 24 1.31 8.91 9.66
N GLY A 25 0.30 9.48 10.33
CA GLY A 25 -0.03 10.90 10.23
C GLY A 25 1.02 11.85 10.82
N ASN A 26 1.77 11.39 11.85
CA ASN A 26 2.88 12.16 12.43
C ASN A 26 4.26 11.62 12.01
N GLY A 27 4.28 10.71 11.01
CA GLY A 27 5.51 10.07 10.55
C GLY A 27 6.52 11.08 10.02
N THR A 28 7.76 10.93 10.46
CA THR A 28 8.91 11.69 9.97
C THR A 28 10.08 10.77 9.72
N HIS A 29 10.89 11.08 8.71
CA HIS A 29 12.14 10.40 8.46
C HIS A 29 13.26 11.42 8.34
N CYS A 30 14.38 11.16 9.02
CA CYS A 30 15.54 12.01 9.01
C CYS A 30 16.71 11.29 8.34
N PHE A 31 17.30 11.89 7.35
CA PHE A 31 18.55 11.42 6.73
C PHE A 31 19.80 11.88 7.52
N SER A 32 19.66 12.97 8.28
CA SER A 32 20.62 13.49 9.25
C SER A 32 19.90 14.31 10.33
N GLU A 33 20.63 14.84 11.34
CA GLU A 33 20.04 15.61 12.45
C GLU A 33 19.21 16.82 12.00
N ASP A 34 19.63 17.49 10.91
CA ASP A 34 19.00 18.71 10.39
C ASP A 34 18.22 18.48 9.08
N ASP A 35 18.06 17.23 8.65
CA ASP A 35 17.52 16.88 7.34
C ASP A 35 16.35 15.88 7.51
N CYS A 36 15.25 16.39 8.07
CA CYS A 36 14.07 15.63 8.43
C CYS A 36 12.84 16.08 7.61
N TYR A 37 12.06 15.11 7.17
CA TYR A 37 10.88 15.31 6.35
C TYR A 37 9.70 14.55 6.94
N ASP A 38 8.55 15.19 6.97
CA ASP A 38 7.26 14.55 7.17
C ASP A 38 6.65 14.06 5.84
N LEU A 39 5.48 13.45 5.89
CA LEU A 39 4.81 12.93 4.70
C LEU A 39 4.48 14.03 3.70
N GLU A 40 4.04 15.20 4.15
CA GLU A 40 3.68 16.33 3.29
C GLU A 40 4.92 16.88 2.56
N ALA A 41 6.05 16.98 3.25
CA ALA A 41 7.30 17.42 2.65
C ALA A 41 7.82 16.41 1.60
N PHE A 42 7.73 15.11 1.85
CA PHE A 42 8.07 14.08 0.86
C PHE A 42 7.13 14.11 -0.35
N GLU A 43 5.83 14.25 -0.13
CA GLU A 43 4.83 14.35 -1.20
C GLU A 43 5.12 15.57 -2.09
N ASN A 44 5.44 16.71 -1.49
CA ASN A 44 5.81 17.92 -2.23
C ASN A 44 7.07 17.73 -3.10
N ILE A 45 8.08 17.00 -2.62
CA ILE A 45 9.26 16.65 -3.43
C ILE A 45 8.85 15.75 -4.61
N ILE A 46 8.06 14.69 -4.35
CA ILE A 46 7.63 13.74 -5.39
C ILE A 46 6.81 14.45 -6.48
N ASP A 47 5.96 15.39 -6.12
CA ASP A 47 5.11 16.12 -7.06
C ASP A 47 5.89 17.13 -7.92
N ASN A 48 6.88 17.80 -7.34
CA ASN A 48 7.48 18.97 -7.95
C ASN A 48 8.91 18.76 -8.46
N SER A 49 9.68 17.83 -7.88
CA SER A 49 11.04 17.55 -8.34
C SER A 49 11.04 16.81 -9.68
N ARG A 50 12.13 17.01 -10.41
CA ARG A 50 12.46 16.24 -11.62
C ARG A 50 13.89 15.67 -11.54
N ASP A 51 14.51 15.77 -10.38
CA ASP A 51 15.79 15.16 -10.08
C ASP A 51 15.56 13.70 -9.62
N ALA A 52 16.10 12.74 -10.36
CA ALA A 52 15.88 11.32 -10.11
C ALA A 52 16.44 10.85 -8.77
N ASP A 53 17.59 11.40 -8.35
CA ASP A 53 18.21 11.04 -7.06
C ASP A 53 17.40 11.62 -5.89
N GLU A 54 16.90 12.83 -6.03
CA GLU A 54 16.01 13.45 -5.04
C GLU A 54 14.67 12.71 -4.94
N LEU A 55 14.07 12.33 -6.06
CA LEU A 55 12.84 11.52 -6.10
C LEU A 55 13.03 10.15 -5.46
N LEU A 56 14.12 9.45 -5.78
CA LEU A 56 14.45 8.16 -5.18
C LEU A 56 14.67 8.29 -3.66
N ARG A 57 15.36 9.33 -3.25
CA ARG A 57 15.60 9.63 -1.84
C ARG A 57 14.30 9.89 -1.08
N ALA A 58 13.43 10.74 -1.62
CA ALA A 58 12.12 11.04 -1.03
C ALA A 58 11.23 9.79 -0.95
N TRP A 59 11.15 9.00 -2.02
CA TRP A 59 10.41 7.76 -2.06
C TRP A 59 10.90 6.75 -1.02
N SER A 60 12.22 6.59 -0.91
CA SER A 60 12.83 5.67 0.07
C SER A 60 12.59 6.14 1.50
N GLY A 61 12.78 7.43 1.79
CA GLY A 61 12.53 8.02 3.10
C GLY A 61 11.07 7.85 3.55
N TRP A 62 10.12 8.08 2.66
CA TRP A 62 8.71 7.83 2.95
C TRP A 62 8.45 6.37 3.36
N ARG A 63 9.09 5.39 2.69
CA ARG A 63 8.91 3.95 3.02
C ARG A 63 9.48 3.57 4.37
N GLU A 64 10.49 4.29 4.88
CA GLU A 64 11.04 4.06 6.22
C GLU A 64 9.99 4.32 7.32
N ILE A 65 9.08 5.27 7.13
CA ILE A 65 8.00 5.59 8.08
C ILE A 65 7.07 4.38 8.30
N GLY A 66 6.82 3.57 7.28
CA GLY A 66 5.95 2.40 7.38
C GLY A 66 6.58 1.17 8.04
N LYS A 67 7.91 1.06 8.06
CA LYS A 67 8.59 -0.13 8.58
C LYS A 67 8.23 -0.50 10.03
N PRO A 68 8.24 0.45 11.00
CA PRO A 68 7.89 0.15 12.37
C PRO A 68 6.41 -0.18 12.60
N MET A 69 5.56 0.09 11.61
CA MET A 69 4.12 -0.18 11.70
C MET A 69 3.77 -1.66 11.43
N LYS A 70 4.66 -2.41 10.78
CA LYS A 70 4.39 -3.77 10.27
C LYS A 70 3.87 -4.71 11.35
N GLU A 71 4.54 -4.80 12.49
CA GLU A 71 4.15 -5.73 13.57
C GLU A 71 2.78 -5.39 14.15
N LYS A 72 2.50 -4.11 14.32
CA LYS A 72 1.18 -3.64 14.78
C LYS A 72 0.09 -3.96 13.76
N TYR A 73 0.38 -3.76 12.49
CA TYR A 73 -0.56 -4.08 11.41
C TYR A 73 -0.86 -5.59 11.35
N LEU A 74 0.15 -6.44 11.48
CA LEU A 74 -0.05 -7.89 11.55
C LEU A 74 -0.90 -8.27 12.76
N ARG A 75 -0.61 -7.69 13.92
CA ARG A 75 -1.42 -7.94 15.14
C ARG A 75 -2.87 -7.50 14.96
N MET A 76 -3.12 -6.36 14.33
CA MET A 76 -4.47 -5.88 14.01
C MET A 76 -5.21 -6.88 13.09
N VAL A 77 -4.54 -7.43 12.10
CA VAL A 77 -5.11 -8.45 11.20
C VAL A 77 -5.47 -9.72 11.95
N ASP A 78 -4.60 -10.19 12.87
CA ASP A 78 -4.87 -11.38 13.70
C ASP A 78 -6.12 -11.18 14.56
N ILE A 79 -6.24 -10.02 15.22
CA ILE A 79 -7.40 -9.69 16.03
C ILE A 79 -8.66 -9.57 15.17
N GLY A 80 -8.55 -8.94 14.00
CA GLY A 80 -9.66 -8.82 13.06
C GLY A 80 -10.14 -10.18 12.54
N ASN A 81 -9.22 -11.11 12.25
CA ASN A 81 -9.57 -12.49 11.90
C ASN A 81 -10.31 -13.19 13.04
N LYS A 82 -9.90 -12.98 14.30
CA LYS A 82 -10.62 -13.50 15.47
C LYS A 82 -12.05 -12.95 15.53
N GLY A 83 -12.25 -11.65 15.28
CA GLY A 83 -13.58 -11.04 15.22
C GLY A 83 -14.45 -11.62 14.11
N ALA A 84 -13.89 -11.93 12.93
CA ALA A 84 -14.59 -12.60 11.86
C ALA A 84 -14.99 -14.04 12.25
N GLN A 85 -14.09 -14.78 12.93
CA GLN A 85 -14.36 -16.13 13.43
C GLN A 85 -15.45 -16.16 14.48
N ASP A 86 -15.53 -15.18 15.35
CA ASP A 86 -16.60 -15.04 16.36
C ASP A 86 -17.99 -14.84 15.70
N LEU A 87 -18.00 -14.35 14.44
CA LEU A 87 -19.21 -14.23 13.61
C LEU A 87 -19.50 -15.46 12.74
N GLY A 88 -18.64 -16.50 12.81
CA GLY A 88 -18.83 -17.76 12.09
C GLY A 88 -18.15 -17.81 10.71
N PHE A 89 -17.27 -16.86 10.38
CA PHE A 89 -16.48 -16.85 9.15
C PHE A 89 -15.10 -17.48 9.40
N GLU A 90 -14.41 -17.93 8.34
CA GLU A 90 -13.04 -18.46 8.46
C GLU A 90 -12.02 -17.35 8.81
N GLY A 91 -12.26 -16.14 8.33
CA GLY A 91 -11.44 -14.96 8.59
C GLY A 91 -12.00 -13.71 7.93
N LEU A 92 -11.25 -12.62 7.98
CA LEU A 92 -11.65 -11.32 7.40
C LEU A 92 -11.97 -11.39 5.92
N SER A 93 -11.18 -12.14 5.15
CA SER A 93 -11.41 -12.29 3.71
C SER A 93 -12.78 -12.92 3.43
N ASP A 94 -13.09 -14.02 4.12
CA ASP A 94 -14.37 -14.71 3.99
C ASP A 94 -15.54 -13.80 4.38
N LEU A 95 -15.41 -13.08 5.50
CA LEU A 95 -16.39 -12.08 5.91
C LEU A 95 -16.61 -10.99 4.85
N TRP A 96 -15.55 -10.45 4.27
CA TRP A 96 -15.70 -9.39 3.26
C TRP A 96 -16.31 -9.92 1.97
N PHE A 97 -15.90 -11.10 1.50
CA PHE A 97 -16.48 -11.72 0.31
C PHE A 97 -17.93 -12.15 0.51
N SER A 98 -18.40 -12.39 1.75
CA SER A 98 -19.80 -12.72 2.02
C SER A 98 -20.79 -11.62 1.60
N GLN A 99 -20.31 -10.43 1.31
CA GLN A 99 -21.10 -9.28 0.85
C GLN A 99 -21.13 -9.12 -0.68
N TYR A 100 -20.42 -9.98 -1.41
CA TYR A 100 -20.43 -10.00 -2.87
C TYR A 100 -21.50 -10.94 -3.38
N ASP A 101 -21.97 -10.70 -4.60
CA ASP A 101 -23.01 -11.53 -5.25
C ASP A 101 -22.48 -12.89 -5.74
N MET A 102 -21.19 -13.19 -5.50
CA MET A 102 -20.53 -14.42 -5.93
C MET A 102 -19.54 -14.93 -4.87
N PRO A 103 -19.26 -16.26 -4.85
CA PRO A 103 -18.22 -16.84 -4.00
C PRO A 103 -16.82 -16.27 -4.28
N ALA A 104 -15.92 -16.27 -3.27
CA ALA A 104 -14.57 -15.77 -3.41
C ALA A 104 -13.76 -16.44 -4.55
N SER A 105 -13.96 -17.74 -4.78
CA SER A 105 -13.33 -18.48 -5.88
C SER A 105 -13.76 -17.98 -7.25
N GLU A 106 -15.06 -17.78 -7.45
CA GLU A 106 -15.62 -17.26 -8.70
C GLU A 106 -15.19 -15.79 -8.93
N PHE A 107 -15.12 -15.01 -7.87
CA PHE A 107 -14.60 -13.64 -7.93
C PHE A 107 -13.14 -13.62 -8.40
N SER A 108 -12.28 -14.49 -7.84
CA SER A 108 -10.85 -14.58 -8.25
C SER A 108 -10.74 -14.97 -9.73
N GLU A 109 -11.47 -15.97 -10.19
CA GLU A 109 -11.48 -16.38 -11.60
C GLU A 109 -11.96 -15.24 -12.52
N THR A 110 -12.96 -14.47 -12.08
CA THR A 110 -13.45 -13.31 -12.82
C THR A 110 -12.43 -12.20 -12.91
N VAL A 111 -11.72 -11.89 -11.81
CA VAL A 111 -10.64 -10.89 -11.78
C VAL A 111 -9.48 -11.31 -12.68
N ASP A 112 -9.05 -12.58 -12.62
CA ASP A 112 -7.99 -13.12 -13.47
C ASP A 112 -8.36 -13.01 -14.96
N LYS A 113 -9.62 -13.33 -15.31
CA LYS A 113 -10.10 -13.17 -16.69
C LYS A 113 -10.10 -11.72 -17.13
N VAL A 114 -10.62 -10.81 -16.30
CA VAL A 114 -10.63 -9.36 -16.60
C VAL A 114 -9.21 -8.84 -16.77
N TYR A 115 -8.27 -9.30 -15.93
CA TYR A 115 -6.86 -8.96 -16.08
C TYR A 115 -6.30 -9.38 -17.43
N GLU A 116 -6.50 -10.66 -17.86
CA GLU A 116 -6.02 -11.14 -19.15
C GLU A 116 -6.68 -10.39 -20.32
N ASP A 117 -7.96 -10.07 -20.22
CA ASP A 117 -8.68 -9.31 -21.26
C ASP A 117 -8.17 -7.85 -21.39
N LEU A 118 -7.75 -7.23 -20.27
CA LEU A 118 -7.24 -5.85 -20.24
C LEU A 118 -5.72 -5.74 -20.44
N LYS A 119 -4.98 -6.83 -20.27
CA LYS A 119 -3.52 -6.86 -20.35
C LYS A 119 -2.95 -6.23 -21.62
N PRO A 120 -3.48 -6.50 -22.83
CA PRO A 120 -2.95 -5.87 -24.04
C PRO A 120 -3.09 -4.34 -24.04
N LEU A 121 -4.19 -3.80 -23.48
CA LEU A 121 -4.38 -2.37 -23.30
C LEU A 121 -3.38 -1.79 -22.29
N TYR A 122 -3.19 -2.47 -21.16
CA TYR A 122 -2.23 -2.07 -20.15
C TYR A 122 -0.78 -2.06 -20.67
N GLU A 123 -0.38 -3.10 -21.40
CA GLU A 123 0.95 -3.20 -22.03
C GLU A 123 1.17 -2.08 -23.05
N GLY A 124 0.16 -1.75 -23.86
CA GLY A 124 0.22 -0.63 -24.78
C GLY A 124 0.35 0.72 -24.08
N LEU A 125 -0.41 0.94 -23.02
CA LEU A 125 -0.32 2.15 -22.20
C LEU A 125 1.06 2.26 -21.51
N GLN A 126 1.56 1.18 -20.93
CA GLN A 126 2.87 1.16 -20.29
C GLN A 126 4.00 1.44 -21.28
N CYS A 127 3.92 0.90 -22.49
CA CYS A 127 4.88 1.16 -23.56
C CYS A 127 4.89 2.65 -23.92
N HIS A 128 3.71 3.26 -24.10
CA HIS A 128 3.59 4.68 -24.41
C HIS A 128 4.15 5.56 -23.27
N VAL A 129 3.72 5.32 -22.03
CA VAL A 129 4.20 6.09 -20.88
C VAL A 129 5.72 5.97 -20.71
N ARG A 130 6.27 4.77 -20.90
CA ARG A 130 7.71 4.56 -20.88
C ARG A 130 8.44 5.39 -21.93
N ALA A 131 7.94 5.42 -23.17
CA ALA A 131 8.56 6.19 -24.23
C ALA A 131 8.57 7.69 -23.91
N GLU A 132 7.46 8.24 -23.44
CA GLU A 132 7.37 9.64 -23.01
C GLU A 132 8.31 9.97 -21.84
N LEU A 133 8.41 9.08 -20.86
CA LEU A 133 9.33 9.25 -19.74
C LEU A 133 10.80 9.08 -20.15
N ASN A 134 11.09 8.16 -21.06
CA ASN A 134 12.44 7.98 -21.61
C ASN A 134 12.88 9.22 -22.40
N ASP A 135 12.01 9.79 -23.22
CA ASP A 135 12.27 11.03 -23.94
C ASP A 135 12.55 12.20 -22.99
N PHE A 136 11.90 12.22 -21.82
CA PHE A 136 12.07 13.28 -20.82
C PHE A 136 13.29 13.09 -19.93
N TYR A 137 13.52 11.87 -19.41
CA TYR A 137 14.57 11.58 -18.44
C TYR A 137 15.82 10.92 -19.02
N GLY A 138 15.75 10.35 -20.21
CA GLY A 138 16.83 9.63 -20.89
C GLY A 138 16.96 8.16 -20.46
N ASP A 139 17.74 7.40 -21.26
CA ASP A 139 17.93 5.95 -21.09
C ASP A 139 18.57 5.54 -19.75
N ASP A 140 19.38 6.42 -19.17
CA ASP A 140 20.05 6.15 -17.89
C ASP A 140 19.09 6.10 -16.70
N ILE A 141 17.97 6.82 -16.78
CA ILE A 141 16.95 6.90 -15.72
C ILE A 141 15.76 6.00 -16.05
N VAL A 142 15.24 6.09 -17.26
CA VAL A 142 14.10 5.28 -17.71
C VAL A 142 14.51 4.46 -18.92
N PRO A 143 15.02 3.23 -18.74
CA PRO A 143 15.46 2.38 -19.84
C PRO A 143 14.29 1.94 -20.71
N ASN A 144 14.58 1.64 -21.97
CA ASN A 144 13.58 1.22 -22.96
C ASN A 144 12.92 -0.13 -22.66
N GLU A 145 13.49 -0.90 -21.72
CA GLU A 145 12.98 -2.21 -21.29
C GLU A 145 12.97 -2.31 -19.74
N GLY A 146 12.18 -3.25 -19.21
CA GLY A 146 12.09 -3.50 -17.78
C GLY A 146 10.98 -2.71 -17.07
N SER A 147 11.07 -2.53 -15.76
CA SER A 147 10.15 -1.69 -15.00
C SER A 147 10.43 -0.20 -15.21
N ILE A 148 9.41 0.63 -15.11
CA ILE A 148 9.57 2.07 -14.97
C ILE A 148 9.99 2.33 -13.53
N PRO A 149 11.11 3.06 -13.30
CA PRO A 149 11.60 3.36 -11.96
C PRO A 149 10.61 4.13 -11.10
#